data_ad5ef1ca6aac4f0fdebd978da2a75680
#
_entry.id   ad5ef1ca6aac4f0fdebd978da2a75680
#
_cell.length_a   1.000
_cell.length_b   1.000
_cell.length_c   1.000
_cell.angle_alpha   90.00
_cell.angle_beta   90.00
_cell.angle_gamma   90.00
#
_symmetry.space_group_name_H-M   'P 1'
#
loop_
_entity.id
_entity.type
_entity.pdbx_description
1 polymer ?
#
loop_
_entity_poly.entity_id
_entity_poly.type
_entity_poly.pdbx_seq_one_letter_code
_entity_poly.pdbx_strand_id
1 'polypeptide(L)'
;AILAPHLDTNQSAWQVTKWGTENQVDWECSINPNAIDNQKLWAGLKLTNDQLVATDDDQAYFKFQTDADNSETFTDFTKLHFIHSIAGTDYISQLPITVAANTIYHLRIQINSARQAAIFVNGIQYNVTTTAGSTGGTAVTTGTTRTAALTDDVDLIPYIGIEAGAAAAEAVDVHYQGISRVIFE
;
A
#
# COMPACT_ATOMS: atom_id res chain seq x y z
N ALA A 1 12.15 -6.25 7.49
CA ALA A 1 12.01 -7.40 6.57
C ALA A 1 11.08 -7.05 5.42
N ILE A 2 11.32 -7.59 4.26
CA ILE A 2 10.52 -7.36 3.04
C ILE A 2 10.21 -8.71 2.40
N LEU A 3 8.96 -8.90 2.01
CA LEU A 3 8.48 -9.99 1.19
C LEU A 3 8.08 -9.43 -0.18
N ALA A 4 8.90 -9.66 -1.18
CA ALA A 4 8.67 -9.21 -2.55
C ALA A 4 9.18 -10.26 -3.54
N PRO A 5 8.57 -10.38 -4.73
CA PRO A 5 9.06 -11.29 -5.77
C PRO A 5 10.37 -10.82 -6.41
N HIS A 6 10.71 -9.54 -6.26
CA HIS A 6 11.97 -8.95 -6.70
C HIS A 6 12.27 -7.64 -5.95
N LEU A 7 13.50 -7.13 -6.07
CA LEU A 7 13.99 -6.03 -5.23
C LEU A 7 13.59 -4.64 -5.71
N ASP A 8 13.37 -4.45 -7.00
CA ASP A 8 12.86 -3.20 -7.58
C ASP A 8 12.31 -3.44 -9.01
N THR A 9 11.79 -2.38 -9.62
CA THR A 9 11.11 -2.42 -10.92
C THR A 9 11.99 -2.93 -12.06
N ASN A 10 13.29 -2.74 -12.00
CA ASN A 10 14.22 -3.13 -13.06
C ASN A 10 14.74 -4.55 -12.90
N GLN A 11 14.46 -5.19 -11.78
CA GLN A 11 15.00 -6.51 -11.42
C GLN A 11 13.89 -7.53 -11.27
N SER A 12 13.03 -7.63 -12.25
CA SER A 12 11.93 -8.55 -12.22
C SER A 12 12.42 -10.00 -12.27
N ALA A 13 12.15 -10.77 -11.23
CA ALA A 13 12.23 -12.22 -11.26
C ALA A 13 11.24 -12.80 -12.29
N TRP A 14 10.29 -12.01 -12.72
CA TRP A 14 9.22 -12.31 -13.66
C TRP A 14 9.43 -11.53 -14.97
N GLN A 15 10.55 -11.70 -15.63
CA GLN A 15 10.95 -10.92 -16.82
C GLN A 15 9.88 -10.77 -17.91
N VAL A 16 8.88 -11.64 -17.91
CA VAL A 16 7.77 -11.63 -18.87
C VAL A 16 6.42 -11.27 -18.25
N THR A 17 6.36 -11.09 -16.94
CA THR A 17 5.10 -10.75 -16.24
C THR A 17 5.24 -9.39 -15.60
N LYS A 18 4.53 -8.45 -16.15
CA LYS A 18 4.47 -7.07 -15.67
C LYS A 18 3.12 -6.84 -14.97
N TRP A 19 3.14 -6.08 -13.92
CA TRP A 19 1.96 -5.66 -13.17
C TRP A 19 1.66 -4.19 -13.47
N GLY A 20 1.47 -3.92 -14.77
CA GLY A 20 1.25 -2.58 -15.27
C GLY A 20 -0.10 -2.02 -14.84
N THR A 21 -0.15 -0.73 -14.61
CA THR A 21 -1.38 -0.02 -14.24
C THR A 21 -2.50 -0.21 -15.25
N GLU A 22 -2.18 -0.39 -16.54
CA GLU A 22 -3.11 -0.65 -17.65
C GLU A 22 -3.67 -2.09 -17.64
N ASN A 23 -3.07 -3.03 -16.91
CA ASN A 23 -3.41 -4.46 -16.98
C ASN A 23 -4.54 -4.88 -16.02
N GLN A 24 -5.27 -3.96 -15.43
CA GLN A 24 -6.35 -4.27 -14.48
C GLN A 24 -5.87 -5.19 -13.35
N VAL A 25 -4.84 -4.74 -12.64
CA VAL A 25 -4.22 -5.49 -11.56
C VAL A 25 -5.16 -5.61 -10.36
N ASP A 26 -5.23 -6.80 -9.79
CA ASP A 26 -5.91 -7.09 -8.52
C ASP A 26 -4.88 -7.71 -7.57
N TRP A 27 -4.49 -6.96 -6.54
CA TRP A 27 -3.56 -7.37 -5.51
C TRP A 27 -4.28 -7.51 -4.17
N GLU A 28 -3.96 -8.56 -3.44
CA GLU A 28 -4.49 -8.77 -2.10
C GLU A 28 -3.51 -9.48 -1.18
N CYS A 29 -3.65 -9.27 0.12
CA CYS A 29 -2.94 -10.03 1.14
C CYS A 29 -3.78 -10.22 2.41
N SER A 30 -3.33 -11.15 3.25
CA SER A 30 -3.81 -11.29 4.62
C SER A 30 -2.61 -11.21 5.55
N ILE A 31 -2.64 -10.25 6.47
CA ILE A 31 -1.57 -9.98 7.42
C ILE A 31 -2.11 -9.88 8.84
N ASN A 32 -1.24 -10.22 9.80
CA ASN A 32 -1.51 -10.10 11.23
C ASN A 32 -0.27 -9.48 11.91
N PRO A 33 -0.30 -8.19 12.30
CA PRO A 33 0.78 -7.60 13.09
C PRO A 33 0.77 -8.18 14.51
N ASN A 34 1.89 -8.73 14.96
CA ASN A 34 2.01 -9.32 16.30
C ASN A 34 2.10 -8.25 17.39
N ALA A 35 2.60 -7.08 17.04
CA ALA A 35 2.67 -5.89 17.89
C ALA A 35 2.25 -4.67 17.08
N ILE A 36 2.08 -3.54 17.74
CA ILE A 36 1.74 -2.26 17.09
C ILE A 36 2.64 -1.12 17.56
N ASP A 37 3.58 -1.38 18.46
CA ASP A 37 4.48 -0.37 19.01
C ASP A 37 5.79 -0.33 18.22
N ASN A 38 6.32 0.86 17.97
CA ASN A 38 7.63 1.10 17.35
C ASN A 38 7.84 0.36 16.02
N GLN A 39 6.84 0.29 15.19
CA GLN A 39 6.94 -0.38 13.89
C GLN A 39 6.36 0.44 12.75
N LYS A 40 6.87 0.15 11.57
CA LYS A 40 6.32 0.57 10.29
C LYS A 40 5.97 -0.70 9.49
N LEU A 41 4.74 -0.77 9.02
CA LEU A 41 4.22 -1.85 8.20
C LEU A 41 3.66 -1.27 6.92
N TRP A 42 4.02 -1.83 5.78
CA TRP A 42 3.47 -1.43 4.48
C TRP A 42 3.18 -2.65 3.61
N ALA A 43 2.11 -2.58 2.84
CA ALA A 43 1.65 -3.67 2.02
C ALA A 43 0.91 -3.15 0.78
N GLY A 44 1.31 -3.56 -0.42
CA GLY A 44 0.68 -3.13 -1.66
C GLY A 44 1.58 -3.16 -2.87
N LEU A 45 1.52 -2.10 -3.67
CA LEU A 45 2.15 -1.97 -4.98
C LEU A 45 3.06 -0.74 -5.00
N LYS A 46 4.35 -0.91 -5.29
CA LYS A 46 5.34 0.17 -5.32
C LYS A 46 6.32 0.03 -6.48
N LEU A 47 7.03 1.11 -6.81
CA LEU A 47 8.14 1.08 -7.75
C LEU A 47 9.44 0.56 -7.12
N THR A 48 9.67 0.91 -5.87
CA THR A 48 10.88 0.52 -5.13
C THR A 48 10.53 -0.15 -3.80
N ASN A 49 11.54 -0.64 -3.11
CA ASN A 49 11.36 -1.21 -1.78
C ASN A 49 11.41 -0.16 -0.64
N ASP A 50 11.49 1.12 -0.98
CA ASP A 50 11.47 2.18 0.02
C ASP A 50 10.07 2.31 0.63
N GLN A 51 10.03 2.63 1.91
CA GLN A 51 8.78 2.81 2.65
C GLN A 51 8.30 4.27 2.72
N LEU A 52 9.14 5.22 2.29
CA LEU A 52 8.81 6.64 2.34
C LEU A 52 7.78 7.00 1.26
N VAL A 53 6.84 7.87 1.61
CA VAL A 53 5.79 8.32 0.67
C VAL A 53 6.41 9.05 -0.52
N ALA A 54 7.36 9.92 -0.28
CA ALA A 54 7.91 10.83 -1.28
C ALA A 54 9.02 10.22 -2.17
N THR A 55 9.25 8.91 -2.13
CA THR A 55 10.35 8.29 -2.89
C THR A 55 9.95 7.73 -4.24
N ASP A 56 8.72 7.26 -4.38
CA ASP A 56 8.23 6.68 -5.63
C ASP A 56 7.28 7.65 -6.33
N ASP A 57 7.52 7.90 -7.61
CA ASP A 57 6.64 8.73 -8.44
C ASP A 57 5.26 8.09 -8.62
N ASP A 58 5.20 6.75 -8.59
CA ASP A 58 3.97 5.97 -8.70
C ASP A 58 3.94 4.84 -7.68
N GLN A 59 2.85 4.74 -6.93
CA GLN A 59 2.67 3.73 -5.89
C GLN A 59 1.19 3.63 -5.49
N ALA A 60 0.81 2.50 -4.88
CA ALA A 60 -0.49 2.30 -4.26
C ALA A 60 -0.35 1.25 -3.16
N TYR A 61 -0.33 1.65 -1.89
CA TYR A 61 -0.08 0.73 -0.78
C TYR A 61 -0.74 1.17 0.52
N PHE A 62 -1.00 0.21 1.38
CA PHE A 62 -1.41 0.47 2.77
C PHE A 62 -0.19 0.68 3.64
N LYS A 63 -0.29 1.59 4.59
CA LYS A 63 0.76 1.87 5.57
C LYS A 63 0.16 2.02 6.97
N PHE A 64 0.83 1.41 7.93
CA PHE A 64 0.63 1.61 9.35
C PHE A 64 1.97 1.94 10.00
N GLN A 65 1.97 2.91 10.90
CA GLN A 65 3.21 3.40 11.47
C GLN A 65 2.95 4.02 12.85
N THR A 66 3.58 3.48 13.87
CA THR A 66 3.49 3.99 15.26
C THR A 66 4.78 4.60 15.77
N ASP A 67 5.83 4.56 14.97
CA ASP A 67 7.12 5.06 15.37
C ASP A 67 7.21 6.58 15.19
N ALA A 68 7.74 7.26 16.22
CA ALA A 68 7.90 8.71 16.22
C ALA A 68 9.21 9.19 15.55
N ASP A 69 10.08 8.31 15.18
CA ASP A 69 11.33 8.62 14.47
C ASP A 69 11.09 8.85 12.95
N ASN A 70 10.01 9.39 12.58
CA ASN A 70 9.42 9.32 11.27
C ASN A 70 9.85 10.43 10.34
N SER A 71 10.34 10.04 9.21
CA SER A 71 10.35 10.84 7.99
C SER A 71 8.97 11.21 7.49
N GLU A 72 7.89 10.63 8.03
CA GLU A 72 6.51 10.90 7.63
C GLU A 72 5.66 11.32 8.82
N THR A 73 4.87 12.34 8.61
CA THR A 73 3.99 12.93 9.62
C THR A 73 2.55 12.58 9.28
N PHE A 74 2.02 11.52 9.89
CA PHE A 74 0.58 11.22 9.82
C PHE A 74 -0.19 12.03 10.85
N THR A 75 -1.46 12.32 10.56
CA THR A 75 -2.33 13.03 11.50
C THR A 75 -2.69 12.15 12.70
N ASP A 76 -2.87 10.85 12.48
CA ASP A 76 -3.17 9.87 13.52
C ASP A 76 -2.40 8.57 13.27
N PHE A 77 -1.37 8.33 14.06
CA PHE A 77 -0.50 7.15 13.98
C PHE A 77 -1.18 5.84 14.40
N THR A 78 -2.36 5.89 14.99
CA THR A 78 -3.12 4.68 15.34
C THR A 78 -3.90 4.11 14.16
N LYS A 79 -4.02 4.87 13.07
CA LYS A 79 -4.86 4.53 11.92
C LYS A 79 -4.08 3.84 10.81
N LEU A 80 -4.81 2.99 10.08
CA LEU A 80 -4.34 2.48 8.79
C LEU A 80 -4.48 3.59 7.74
N HIS A 81 -3.44 3.79 6.96
CA HIS A 81 -3.42 4.74 5.85
C HIS A 81 -3.35 4.00 4.52
N PHE A 82 -3.93 4.60 3.50
CA PHE A 82 -3.69 4.21 2.12
C PHE A 82 -3.01 5.37 1.39
N ILE A 83 -1.90 5.06 0.75
CA ILE A 83 -1.05 6.01 0.05
C ILE A 83 -1.06 5.64 -1.43
N HIS A 84 -1.27 6.64 -2.29
CA HIS A 84 -1.02 6.48 -3.71
C HIS A 84 -0.34 7.73 -4.26
N SER A 85 0.46 7.54 -5.29
CA SER A 85 1.14 8.62 -6.00
C SER A 85 0.87 8.49 -7.49
N ILE A 86 0.77 9.62 -8.16
CA ILE A 86 0.52 9.71 -9.59
C ILE A 86 1.52 10.72 -10.16
N ALA A 87 2.50 10.24 -10.92
CA ALA A 87 3.55 11.04 -11.51
C ALA A 87 4.19 12.01 -10.49
N GLY A 88 4.59 11.48 -9.32
CA GLY A 88 5.23 12.23 -8.24
C GLY A 88 4.30 13.07 -7.37
N THR A 89 2.99 13.01 -7.59
CA THR A 89 2.02 13.68 -6.72
C THR A 89 1.43 12.69 -5.73
N ASP A 90 1.66 12.92 -4.46
CA ASP A 90 1.24 12.04 -3.37
C ASP A 90 -0.17 12.35 -2.85
N TYR A 91 -0.85 11.31 -2.39
CA TYR A 91 -2.17 11.36 -1.77
C TYR A 91 -2.21 10.40 -0.59
N ILE A 92 -2.58 10.88 0.59
CA ILE A 92 -2.68 10.07 1.80
C ILE A 92 -4.11 10.04 2.29
N SER A 93 -4.74 8.87 2.24
CA SER A 93 -6.06 8.61 2.82
C SER A 93 -5.90 8.00 4.20
N GLN A 94 -6.44 8.65 5.24
CA GLN A 94 -6.52 8.09 6.59
C GLN A 94 -7.83 7.32 6.74
N LEU A 95 -7.74 5.99 6.87
CA LEU A 95 -8.91 5.14 7.02
C LEU A 95 -9.46 5.20 8.47
N PRO A 96 -10.76 5.02 8.70
CA PRO A 96 -11.35 4.99 10.05
C PRO A 96 -11.07 3.67 10.79
N ILE A 97 -9.92 3.06 10.53
CA ILE A 97 -9.51 1.77 11.08
C ILE A 97 -8.35 1.98 12.04
N THR A 98 -8.57 1.75 13.32
CA THR A 98 -7.49 1.67 14.31
C THR A 98 -6.85 0.30 14.21
N VAL A 99 -5.54 0.26 13.95
CA VAL A 99 -4.81 -1.00 13.85
C VAL A 99 -4.60 -1.57 15.26
N ALA A 100 -4.77 -2.87 15.39
CA ALA A 100 -4.60 -3.60 16.65
C ALA A 100 -3.67 -4.80 16.45
N ALA A 101 -2.86 -5.08 17.46
CA ALA A 101 -2.03 -6.29 17.48
C ALA A 101 -2.88 -7.56 17.48
N ASN A 102 -2.33 -8.63 16.95
CA ASN A 102 -2.97 -9.95 16.86
C ASN A 102 -4.34 -9.92 16.18
N THR A 103 -4.50 -9.02 15.21
CA THR A 103 -5.73 -8.87 14.42
C THR A 103 -5.42 -9.09 12.95
N ILE A 104 -6.21 -9.95 12.31
CA ILE A 104 -6.04 -10.25 10.89
C ILE A 104 -6.69 -9.14 10.05
N TYR A 105 -5.93 -8.62 9.10
CA TYR A 105 -6.39 -7.67 8.10
C TYR A 105 -6.27 -8.29 6.71
N HIS A 106 -7.40 -8.32 5.99
CA HIS A 106 -7.41 -8.64 4.56
C HIS A 106 -7.40 -7.32 3.78
N LEU A 107 -6.30 -7.06 3.10
CA LEU A 107 -6.09 -5.84 2.32
C LEU A 107 -6.19 -6.17 0.83
N ARG A 108 -6.84 -5.31 0.05
CA ARG A 108 -6.95 -5.49 -1.40
C ARG A 108 -6.90 -4.15 -2.11
N ILE A 109 -6.20 -4.12 -3.24
CA ILE A 109 -6.12 -3.01 -4.18
C ILE A 109 -6.55 -3.54 -5.54
N GLN A 110 -7.59 -2.94 -6.13
CA GLN A 110 -8.11 -3.32 -7.43
C GLN A 110 -8.01 -2.14 -8.41
N ILE A 111 -7.19 -2.29 -9.42
CA ILE A 111 -7.02 -1.32 -10.51
C ILE A 111 -7.93 -1.74 -11.67
N ASN A 112 -8.81 -0.85 -12.13
CA ASN A 112 -9.72 -1.10 -13.23
C ASN A 112 -9.10 -0.72 -14.59
N SER A 113 -9.86 -0.94 -15.69
CA SER A 113 -9.43 -0.59 -17.06
C SER A 113 -9.22 0.91 -17.28
N ALA A 114 -9.73 1.77 -16.41
CA ALA A 114 -9.46 3.22 -16.41
C ALA A 114 -8.26 3.58 -15.54
N ARG A 115 -7.46 2.61 -15.10
CA ARG A 115 -6.31 2.74 -14.21
C ARG A 115 -6.65 3.36 -12.85
N GLN A 116 -7.88 3.24 -12.38
CA GLN A 116 -8.32 3.77 -11.11
C GLN A 116 -8.30 2.68 -10.04
N ALA A 117 -7.59 2.92 -8.94
CA ALA A 117 -7.54 1.99 -7.82
C ALA A 117 -8.74 2.15 -6.89
N ALA A 118 -9.35 1.04 -6.52
CA ALA A 118 -10.25 0.89 -5.37
C ALA A 118 -9.53 0.13 -4.27
N ILE A 119 -9.83 0.43 -3.01
CA ILE A 119 -9.22 -0.20 -1.85
C ILE A 119 -10.26 -0.86 -0.96
N PHE A 120 -9.88 -2.01 -0.41
CA PHE A 120 -10.75 -2.78 0.49
C PHE A 120 -9.94 -3.22 1.72
N VAL A 121 -10.59 -3.16 2.87
CA VAL A 121 -10.08 -3.77 4.11
C VAL A 121 -11.18 -4.66 4.66
N ASN A 122 -10.87 -5.93 4.90
CA ASN A 122 -11.82 -6.94 5.37
C ASN A 122 -13.11 -7.01 4.52
N GLY A 123 -12.97 -6.86 3.19
CA GLY A 123 -14.07 -6.88 2.24
C GLY A 123 -14.88 -5.58 2.14
N ILE A 124 -14.62 -4.59 2.97
CA ILE A 124 -15.30 -3.29 2.94
C ILE A 124 -14.51 -2.33 2.07
N GLN A 125 -15.15 -1.71 1.08
CA GLN A 125 -14.54 -0.67 0.26
C GLN A 125 -14.51 0.67 1.00
N TYR A 126 -13.40 1.38 0.88
CA TYR A 126 -13.21 2.72 1.41
C TYR A 126 -12.98 3.73 0.28
N ASN A 127 -13.44 4.95 0.51
CA ASN A 127 -13.11 6.07 -0.35
C ASN A 127 -11.60 6.34 -0.31
N VAL A 128 -11.06 6.87 -1.38
CA VAL A 128 -9.71 7.45 -1.39
C VAL A 128 -9.78 8.96 -1.48
N THR A 129 -8.80 9.65 -0.90
CA THR A 129 -8.71 11.10 -1.02
C THR A 129 -8.31 11.50 -2.44
N THR A 130 -8.84 12.63 -2.88
CA THR A 130 -8.41 13.33 -4.10
C THR A 130 -7.60 14.59 -3.77
N THR A 131 -7.33 14.83 -2.49
CA THR A 131 -6.53 15.96 -2.01
C THR A 131 -5.07 15.55 -1.98
N ALA A 132 -4.24 16.21 -2.77
CA ALA A 132 -2.81 15.99 -2.81
C ALA A 132 -2.14 16.39 -1.48
N GLY A 133 -1.14 15.62 -1.08
CA GLY A 133 -0.31 15.87 0.10
C GLY A 133 0.54 14.67 0.46
N SER A 134 1.81 14.92 0.76
CA SER A 134 2.79 13.91 1.18
C SER A 134 2.88 13.73 2.70
N THR A 135 2.10 14.49 3.46
CA THR A 135 2.09 14.47 4.93
C THR A 135 0.67 14.56 5.47
N GLY A 136 0.47 14.14 6.70
CA GLY A 136 -0.80 14.22 7.41
C GLY A 136 -1.72 13.05 7.08
N GLY A 137 -2.58 13.24 6.15
CA GLY A 137 -3.62 12.29 5.73
C GLY A 137 -5.02 12.90 5.84
N THR A 138 -5.78 12.74 4.78
CA THR A 138 -7.19 13.14 4.72
C THR A 138 -8.07 12.01 5.23
N ALA A 139 -8.85 12.26 6.27
CA ALA A 139 -9.80 11.27 6.79
C ALA A 139 -10.84 10.90 5.72
N VAL A 140 -11.01 9.61 5.50
CA VAL A 140 -11.97 9.05 4.55
C VAL A 140 -12.97 8.15 5.27
N THR A 141 -14.04 7.80 4.58
CA THR A 141 -15.10 6.91 5.08
C THR A 141 -15.26 5.70 4.16
N THR A 142 -16.12 4.76 4.54
CA THR A 142 -16.58 3.72 3.62
C THR A 142 -17.25 4.35 2.40
N GLY A 143 -17.04 3.77 1.24
CA GLY A 143 -17.61 4.28 -0.01
C GLY A 143 -16.87 3.72 -1.22
N THR A 144 -17.17 4.25 -2.40
CA THR A 144 -16.75 3.69 -3.69
C THR A 144 -15.85 4.63 -4.51
N THR A 145 -15.42 5.76 -3.92
CA THR A 145 -14.52 6.69 -4.59
C THR A 145 -13.18 6.00 -4.84
N ARG A 146 -12.75 6.00 -6.09
CA ARG A 146 -11.46 5.47 -6.54
C ARG A 146 -10.43 6.58 -6.66
N THR A 147 -9.17 6.23 -6.85
CA THR A 147 -8.14 7.21 -7.24
C THR A 147 -8.49 7.87 -8.58
N ALA A 148 -7.85 8.98 -8.92
CA ALA A 148 -7.71 9.37 -10.31
C ALA A 148 -7.00 8.25 -11.10
N ALA A 149 -6.95 8.34 -12.43
CA ALA A 149 -6.21 7.37 -13.22
C ALA A 149 -4.73 7.41 -12.82
N LEU A 150 -4.18 6.26 -12.42
CA LEU A 150 -2.75 6.10 -12.18
C LEU A 150 -1.98 6.33 -13.49
N THR A 151 -0.70 6.64 -13.40
CA THR A 151 0.16 6.85 -14.55
C THR A 151 0.12 5.64 -15.49
N ASP A 152 0.10 5.89 -16.77
CA ASP A 152 0.05 4.86 -17.81
C ASP A 152 1.41 4.17 -17.98
N ASP A 153 1.38 2.90 -18.35
CA ASP A 153 2.59 2.11 -18.66
C ASP A 153 3.61 2.05 -17.49
N VAL A 154 3.09 2.03 -16.25
CA VAL A 154 3.91 1.89 -15.04
C VAL A 154 3.78 0.48 -14.48
N ASP A 155 4.91 -0.24 -14.42
CA ASP A 155 4.98 -1.55 -13.79
C ASP A 155 5.23 -1.42 -12.29
N LEU A 156 4.32 -1.93 -11.48
CA LEU A 156 4.42 -1.91 -10.02
C LEU A 156 4.87 -3.28 -9.47
N ILE A 157 5.48 -3.25 -8.30
CA ILE A 157 5.94 -4.44 -7.58
C ILE A 157 5.00 -4.73 -6.43
N PRO A 158 4.42 -5.94 -6.32
CA PRO A 158 3.70 -6.34 -5.13
C PRO A 158 4.67 -6.62 -3.99
N TYR A 159 4.46 -5.99 -2.82
CA TYR A 159 5.31 -6.28 -1.70
C TYR A 159 4.68 -5.99 -0.33
N ILE A 160 5.21 -6.66 0.70
CA ILE A 160 4.89 -6.45 2.10
C ILE A 160 6.20 -6.22 2.84
N GLY A 161 6.26 -5.21 3.67
CA GLY A 161 7.44 -4.90 4.45
C GLY A 161 7.12 -4.50 5.88
N ILE A 162 8.08 -4.76 6.77
CA ILE A 162 8.05 -4.34 8.16
C ILE A 162 9.42 -3.81 8.56
N GLU A 163 9.43 -2.72 9.30
CA GLU A 163 10.61 -2.14 9.94
C GLU A 163 10.30 -1.89 11.41
N ALA A 164 11.23 -2.28 12.28
CA ALA A 164 11.20 -1.94 13.69
C ALA A 164 11.84 -0.56 13.90
N GLY A 165 11.14 0.33 14.58
CA GLY A 165 11.64 1.68 14.90
C GLY A 165 12.52 1.76 16.13
N ALA A 166 12.58 0.72 16.94
CA ALA A 166 13.42 0.59 18.11
C ALA A 166 14.16 -0.75 18.12
N ALA A 167 15.04 -0.97 19.11
CA ALA A 167 15.76 -2.24 19.28
C ALA A 167 14.85 -3.42 19.73
N ALA A 168 13.61 -3.44 19.31
CA ALA A 168 12.64 -4.51 19.53
C ALA A 168 12.46 -5.34 18.27
N ALA A 169 12.21 -6.64 18.43
CA ALA A 169 11.90 -7.52 17.32
C ALA A 169 10.40 -7.41 17.03
N GLU A 170 10.06 -6.65 16.01
CA GLU A 170 8.69 -6.55 15.51
C GLU A 170 8.45 -7.62 14.43
N ALA A 171 7.25 -8.17 14.40
CA ALA A 171 6.88 -9.20 13.44
C ALA A 171 5.48 -8.97 12.87
N VAL A 172 5.30 -9.41 11.64
CA VAL A 172 3.99 -9.53 10.98
C VAL A 172 3.87 -10.94 10.41
N ASP A 173 2.78 -11.61 10.70
CA ASP A 173 2.46 -12.87 10.06
C ASP A 173 1.81 -12.58 8.71
N VAL A 174 2.36 -13.12 7.65
CA VAL A 174 1.78 -13.06 6.32
C VAL A 174 1.13 -14.41 6.02
N HIS A 175 -0.20 -14.45 6.00
CA HIS A 175 -0.94 -15.67 5.71
C HIS A 175 -0.95 -15.98 4.21
N TYR A 176 -1.11 -14.94 3.38
CA TYR A 176 -0.94 -15.02 1.94
C TYR A 176 -0.72 -13.64 1.32
N GLN A 177 -0.16 -13.64 0.12
CA GLN A 177 -0.15 -12.52 -0.82
C GLN A 177 -0.49 -13.05 -2.20
N GLY A 178 -1.41 -12.42 -2.89
CA GLY A 178 -1.83 -12.77 -4.24
C GLY A 178 -1.86 -11.54 -5.14
N ILE A 179 -1.57 -11.77 -6.42
CA ILE A 179 -1.72 -10.75 -7.45
C ILE A 179 -2.18 -11.41 -8.75
N SER A 180 -3.10 -10.76 -9.44
CA SER A 180 -3.60 -11.17 -10.74
C SER A 180 -3.74 -9.97 -11.66
N ARG A 181 -3.84 -10.23 -12.95
CA ARG A 181 -4.08 -9.22 -13.98
C ARG A 181 -4.92 -9.79 -15.11
N VAL A 182 -5.56 -8.92 -15.86
CA VAL A 182 -6.17 -9.29 -17.13
C VAL A 182 -5.07 -9.34 -18.20
N ILE A 183 -5.06 -10.42 -18.97
CA ILE A 183 -4.19 -10.55 -20.14
C ILE A 183 -5.08 -10.23 -21.36
N PHE A 184 -4.72 -9.19 -22.07
CA PHE A 184 -5.34 -8.89 -23.38
C PHE A 184 -4.54 -9.65 -24.45
N GLU A 185 -5.23 -10.48 -25.23
CA GLU A 185 -4.69 -11.11 -26.41
C GLU A 185 -4.77 -10.17 -27.63
#